data_b64d84ba4de66c73012a300d4d9ebaae
#
_entry.id   b64d84ba4de66c73012a300d4d9ebaae
#
_cell.length_a   1.000
_cell.length_b   1.000
_cell.length_c   1.000
_cell.angle_alpha   90.00
_cell.angle_beta   90.00
_cell.angle_gamma   90.00
#
_symmetry.space_group_name_H-M   'P 1'
#
loop_
_entity.id
_entity.type
_entity.pdbx_description
1 polymer ?
#
loop_
_entity_poly.entity_id
_entity_poly.type
_entity_poly.pdbx_seq_one_letter_code
_entity_poly.pdbx_strand_id
1 'polypeptide(L)'
;LTRATGLISSAARHLSTSAVALQQDFTHFGYKTIPKDEKENLVKGVFSSVASNYDVMNDVMSMGIHRLWKKHLIEKLDCGMRPNSNEPLDFLDVACGTGDIAFGLLDHARLKYGDNKSTMTVADINPDMLREGEKRCLSTPYANSPRIQFLEQNGEKMDAIPDNSKDVYTIAFGIRNFTNIQAGLNTAYRVLKPGGIFACLEFSQVNDPALDYLYQAYSFSLLPLMGQLIANDRDSYQYLVESIRKFPNQETFANMIREAGFYVPGKGYENLTFGVAAIHIGVKL
;
A
#
# COMPACT_ATOMS: atom_id res chain seq x y z
N LEU A 1 40.77 -68.06 40.05
CA LEU A 1 39.65 -68.75 39.38
C LEU A 1 38.43 -67.82 39.37
N THR A 2 38.18 -67.11 38.35
CA THR A 2 36.93 -67.04 37.62
C THR A 2 37.01 -65.86 36.63
N ARG A 3 36.85 -66.14 35.41
CA ARG A 3 36.81 -65.17 34.26
C ARG A 3 35.49 -64.42 34.28
N ALA A 4 35.56 -63.10 34.09
CA ALA A 4 34.43 -62.30 33.75
C ALA A 4 34.59 -61.78 32.31
N THR A 5 33.71 -62.27 31.44
CA THR A 5 33.58 -61.89 30.04
C THR A 5 32.88 -60.53 29.94
N GLY A 6 33.58 -59.58 29.31
CA GLY A 6 33.00 -58.27 29.01
C GLY A 6 32.06 -58.31 27.82
N LEU A 7 30.89 -57.82 27.99
CA LEU A 7 29.91 -57.54 26.92
C LEU A 7 30.14 -56.10 26.43
N ILE A 8 30.55 -55.97 25.15
CA ILE A 8 30.63 -54.72 24.45
C ILE A 8 29.22 -54.35 24.00
N SER A 9 28.64 -53.36 24.62
CA SER A 9 27.37 -52.77 24.17
C SER A 9 27.65 -51.66 23.17
N SER A 10 27.34 -51.96 21.88
CA SER A 10 27.33 -51.00 20.81
C SER A 10 26.14 -50.04 20.99
N ALA A 11 26.42 -48.82 21.47
CA ALA A 11 25.45 -47.73 21.47
C ALA A 11 25.29 -47.17 20.05
N ALA A 12 24.24 -47.61 19.38
CA ALA A 12 23.78 -46.97 18.14
C ALA A 12 23.34 -45.55 18.46
N ARG A 13 24.09 -44.56 17.99
CA ARG A 13 23.68 -43.13 18.01
C ARG A 13 22.57 -42.99 16.98
N HIS A 14 21.33 -42.90 17.40
CA HIS A 14 20.25 -42.39 16.61
C HIS A 14 20.48 -40.87 16.39
N LEU A 15 20.95 -40.53 15.21
CA LEU A 15 20.89 -39.15 14.71
C LEU A 15 19.41 -38.84 14.44
N SER A 16 18.76 -38.21 15.42
CA SER A 16 17.46 -37.55 15.21
C SER A 16 17.70 -36.34 14.33
N THR A 17 17.52 -36.48 13.05
CA THR A 17 17.29 -35.38 12.14
C THR A 17 15.91 -34.80 12.47
N SER A 18 15.89 -33.84 13.37
CA SER A 18 14.73 -32.96 13.52
C SER A 18 14.55 -32.21 12.19
N ALA A 19 13.65 -32.71 11.39
CA ALA A 19 13.07 -31.91 10.31
C ALA A 19 12.41 -30.70 10.97
N VAL A 20 13.07 -29.54 10.88
CA VAL A 20 12.43 -28.27 11.16
C VAL A 20 11.33 -28.17 10.12
N ALA A 21 10.12 -28.57 10.48
CA ALA A 21 8.94 -28.27 9.71
C ALA A 21 8.89 -26.73 9.63
N LEU A 22 9.20 -26.20 8.46
CA LEU A 22 8.96 -24.80 8.16
C LEU A 22 7.47 -24.57 8.43
N GLN A 23 7.16 -23.92 9.54
CA GLN A 23 5.80 -23.56 9.89
C GLN A 23 5.35 -22.57 8.82
N GLN A 24 4.53 -23.06 7.91
CA GLN A 24 4.05 -22.27 6.79
C GLN A 24 3.17 -21.15 7.37
N ASP A 25 3.67 -19.92 7.31
CA ASP A 25 2.95 -18.74 7.78
C ASP A 25 1.80 -18.44 6.81
N PHE A 26 0.59 -18.31 7.34
CA PHE A 26 -0.62 -18.04 6.57
C PHE A 26 -0.99 -16.55 6.63
N THR A 27 -1.62 -16.10 5.58
CA THR A 27 -2.24 -14.77 5.44
C THR A 27 -3.60 -14.93 4.76
N HIS A 28 -4.22 -13.82 4.39
CA HIS A 28 -5.49 -13.84 3.66
C HIS A 28 -5.36 -13.18 2.28
N PHE A 29 -6.11 -13.70 1.32
CA PHE A 29 -6.36 -13.12 0.01
C PHE A 29 -7.88 -13.02 -0.16
N GLY A 30 -8.44 -11.83 0.09
CA GLY A 30 -9.86 -11.69 0.37
C GLY A 30 -10.24 -12.52 1.60
N TYR A 31 -11.25 -13.40 1.47
CA TYR A 31 -11.67 -14.31 2.54
C TYR A 31 -10.94 -15.65 2.56
N LYS A 32 -10.12 -15.93 1.55
CA LYS A 32 -9.33 -17.17 1.49
C LYS A 32 -8.10 -17.08 2.38
N THR A 33 -7.82 -18.14 3.13
CA THR A 33 -6.55 -18.31 3.85
C THR A 33 -5.54 -18.93 2.90
N ILE A 34 -4.40 -18.29 2.71
CA ILE A 34 -3.34 -18.72 1.79
C ILE A 34 -1.96 -18.63 2.47
N PRO A 35 -0.94 -19.36 1.99
CA PRO A 35 0.44 -19.15 2.39
C PRO A 35 0.90 -17.71 2.11
N LYS A 36 1.73 -17.15 2.98
CA LYS A 36 2.21 -15.76 2.84
C LYS A 36 3.02 -15.53 1.57
N ASP A 37 3.79 -16.51 1.16
CA ASP A 37 4.64 -16.48 -0.03
C ASP A 37 3.85 -16.46 -1.36
N GLU A 38 2.59 -16.90 -1.33
CA GLU A 38 1.71 -16.88 -2.51
C GLU A 38 0.99 -15.53 -2.70
N LYS A 39 0.77 -14.76 -1.61
CA LYS A 39 -0.08 -13.56 -1.65
C LYS A 39 0.41 -12.52 -2.65
N GLU A 40 1.71 -12.25 -2.68
CA GLU A 40 2.31 -11.27 -3.59
C GLU A 40 1.98 -11.58 -5.05
N ASN A 41 2.14 -12.84 -5.46
CA ASN A 41 1.88 -13.27 -6.84
C ASN A 41 0.39 -13.18 -7.20
N LEU A 42 -0.49 -13.56 -6.27
CA LEU A 42 -1.95 -13.44 -6.47
C LEU A 42 -2.38 -11.99 -6.60
N VAL A 43 -1.87 -11.09 -5.76
CA VAL A 43 -2.14 -9.65 -5.84
C VAL A 43 -1.61 -9.07 -7.14
N LYS A 44 -0.37 -9.40 -7.55
CA LYS A 44 0.18 -9.00 -8.86
C LYS A 44 -0.73 -9.44 -10.00
N GLY A 45 -1.22 -10.68 -9.97
CA GLY A 45 -2.14 -11.22 -10.99
C GLY A 45 -3.43 -10.40 -11.12
N VAL A 46 -4.06 -10.06 -9.99
CA VAL A 46 -5.28 -9.20 -9.97
C VAL A 46 -5.00 -7.84 -10.63
N PHE A 47 -3.92 -7.16 -10.23
CA PHE A 47 -3.64 -5.82 -10.76
C PHE A 47 -3.14 -5.84 -12.21
N SER A 48 -2.44 -6.90 -12.64
CA SER A 48 -2.04 -7.06 -14.03
C SER A 48 -3.25 -7.25 -14.94
N SER A 49 -4.27 -8.02 -14.51
CA SER A 49 -5.49 -8.25 -15.31
C SER A 49 -6.30 -6.97 -15.55
N VAL A 50 -6.23 -6.00 -14.64
CA VAL A 50 -7.01 -4.76 -14.71
C VAL A 50 -6.17 -3.53 -15.07
N ALA A 51 -4.86 -3.65 -15.26
CA ALA A 51 -3.95 -2.51 -15.40
C ALA A 51 -4.39 -1.52 -16.50
N SER A 52 -4.79 -2.01 -17.67
CA SER A 52 -5.25 -1.18 -18.79
C SER A 52 -6.61 -0.49 -18.55
N ASN A 53 -7.41 -1.02 -17.63
CA ASN A 53 -8.75 -0.50 -17.30
C ASN A 53 -8.84 -0.02 -15.84
N TYR A 54 -7.71 0.13 -15.18
CA TYR A 54 -7.63 0.42 -13.74
C TYR A 54 -8.41 1.68 -13.34
N ASP A 55 -8.26 2.76 -14.11
CA ASP A 55 -8.97 4.01 -13.85
C ASP A 55 -10.48 3.86 -14.04
N VAL A 56 -10.92 3.13 -15.08
CA VAL A 56 -12.34 2.82 -15.31
C VAL A 56 -12.90 1.98 -14.17
N MET A 57 -12.14 0.99 -13.69
CA MET A 57 -12.53 0.16 -12.54
C MET A 57 -12.74 1.03 -11.30
N ASN A 58 -11.79 1.91 -10.99
CA ASN A 58 -11.89 2.82 -9.84
C ASN A 58 -13.05 3.80 -9.97
N ASP A 59 -13.29 4.37 -11.15
CA ASP A 59 -14.43 5.25 -11.43
C ASP A 59 -15.75 4.53 -11.19
N VAL A 60 -15.90 3.33 -11.71
CA VAL A 60 -17.11 2.51 -11.54
C VAL A 60 -17.34 2.18 -10.06
N MET A 61 -16.30 1.73 -9.35
CA MET A 61 -16.42 1.32 -7.95
C MET A 61 -16.77 2.44 -6.99
N SER A 62 -16.26 3.65 -7.26
CA SER A 62 -16.45 4.81 -6.40
C SER A 62 -17.42 5.84 -6.99
N MET A 63 -18.03 5.57 -8.14
CA MET A 63 -18.79 6.57 -8.92
C MET A 63 -17.97 7.86 -9.14
N GLY A 64 -16.65 7.70 -9.39
CA GLY A 64 -15.71 8.80 -9.61
C GLY A 64 -15.28 9.57 -8.34
N ILE A 65 -15.86 9.27 -7.17
CA ILE A 65 -15.57 9.98 -5.91
C ILE A 65 -14.11 9.80 -5.47
N HIS A 66 -13.45 8.68 -5.82
CA HIS A 66 -12.03 8.48 -5.50
C HIS A 66 -11.12 9.61 -6.01
N ARG A 67 -11.48 10.28 -7.12
CA ARG A 67 -10.75 11.42 -7.66
C ARG A 67 -10.79 12.63 -6.72
N LEU A 68 -11.95 12.86 -6.08
CA LEU A 68 -12.12 13.91 -5.06
C LEU A 68 -11.34 13.58 -3.79
N TRP A 69 -11.32 12.31 -3.35
CA TRP A 69 -10.53 11.88 -2.21
C TRP A 69 -9.02 12.05 -2.44
N LYS A 70 -8.53 11.67 -3.63
CA LYS A 70 -7.12 11.87 -4.02
C LYS A 70 -6.76 13.36 -4.04
N LYS A 71 -7.61 14.20 -4.64
CA LYS A 71 -7.41 15.64 -4.65
C LYS A 71 -7.39 16.21 -3.23
N HIS A 72 -8.32 15.80 -2.37
CA HIS A 72 -8.37 16.24 -0.98
C HIS A 72 -7.12 15.82 -0.18
N LEU A 73 -6.60 14.61 -0.39
CA LEU A 73 -5.34 14.18 0.20
C LEU A 73 -4.19 15.11 -0.18
N ILE A 74 -4.04 15.43 -1.48
CA ILE A 74 -2.98 16.30 -2.00
C ILE A 74 -3.10 17.71 -1.41
N GLU A 75 -4.31 18.29 -1.40
CA GLU A 75 -4.58 19.60 -0.82
C GLU A 75 -4.32 19.63 0.69
N LYS A 76 -4.63 18.54 1.40
CA LYS A 76 -4.41 18.43 2.84
C LYS A 76 -2.93 18.30 3.19
N LEU A 77 -2.15 17.59 2.39
CA LEU A 77 -0.70 17.49 2.55
C LEU A 77 -0.03 18.83 2.28
N ASP A 78 -0.53 19.55 1.31
CA ASP A 78 -0.08 20.90 0.93
C ASP A 78 1.44 21.03 0.82
N CYS A 79 2.07 20.05 0.16
CA CYS A 79 3.51 19.90 0.08
C CYS A 79 4.07 20.56 -1.17
N GLY A 80 5.22 21.22 -1.01
CA GLY A 80 6.02 21.84 -2.07
C GLY A 80 7.15 22.67 -1.48
N MET A 81 8.15 22.98 -2.29
CA MET A 81 9.26 23.84 -1.90
C MET A 81 8.72 25.22 -1.50
N ARG A 82 8.89 25.58 -0.24
CA ARG A 82 8.45 26.89 0.25
C ARG A 82 9.37 28.00 -0.28
N PRO A 83 8.83 29.18 -0.64
CA PRO A 83 9.63 30.28 -1.21
C PRO A 83 10.83 30.70 -0.35
N ASN A 84 10.77 30.46 0.97
CA ASN A 84 11.80 30.85 1.92
C ASN A 84 12.81 29.75 2.30
N SER A 85 12.57 28.47 1.92
CA SER A 85 13.48 27.37 2.29
C SER A 85 14.48 27.04 1.20
N ASN A 86 14.19 27.31 -0.07
CA ASN A 86 14.97 26.91 -1.25
C ASN A 86 15.32 25.41 -1.32
N GLU A 87 14.83 24.60 -0.40
CA GLU A 87 15.09 23.16 -0.32
C GLU A 87 14.01 22.39 -1.06
N PRO A 88 14.39 21.63 -2.09
CA PRO A 88 13.44 20.76 -2.77
C PRO A 88 13.07 19.57 -1.86
N LEU A 89 11.86 19.02 -2.07
CA LEU A 89 11.37 17.85 -1.38
C LEU A 89 11.60 16.57 -2.21
N ASP A 90 11.89 15.48 -1.51
CA ASP A 90 11.94 14.14 -2.08
C ASP A 90 10.66 13.40 -1.76
N PHE A 91 9.76 13.31 -2.73
CA PHE A 91 8.51 12.55 -2.62
C PHE A 91 8.71 11.07 -2.92
N LEU A 92 7.93 10.23 -2.26
CA LEU A 92 7.81 8.80 -2.56
C LEU A 92 6.33 8.41 -2.57
N ASP A 93 5.84 7.92 -3.69
CA ASP A 93 4.48 7.38 -3.84
C ASP A 93 4.56 5.87 -4.03
N VAL A 94 3.95 5.11 -3.12
CA VAL A 94 4.09 3.65 -3.01
C VAL A 94 2.79 2.96 -3.34
N ALA A 95 2.86 1.79 -4.00
CA ALA A 95 1.74 1.13 -4.63
C ALA A 95 0.97 2.14 -5.49
N CYS A 96 1.73 2.88 -6.28
CA CYS A 96 1.32 4.08 -6.99
C CYS A 96 0.30 3.81 -8.12
N GLY A 97 0.20 2.56 -8.58
CA GLY A 97 -0.62 2.22 -9.72
C GLY A 97 -0.23 3.02 -10.96
N THR A 98 -1.18 3.76 -11.51
CA THR A 98 -0.98 4.62 -12.70
C THR A 98 -0.41 6.01 -12.37
N GLY A 99 -0.03 6.29 -11.12
CA GLY A 99 0.69 7.49 -10.69
C GLY A 99 -0.17 8.72 -10.40
N ASP A 100 -1.46 8.57 -10.13
CA ASP A 100 -2.39 9.69 -9.86
C ASP A 100 -1.92 10.62 -8.74
N ILE A 101 -1.49 10.06 -7.61
CA ILE A 101 -1.02 10.83 -6.46
C ILE A 101 0.32 11.47 -6.78
N ALA A 102 1.24 10.72 -7.39
CA ALA A 102 2.57 11.20 -7.75
C ALA A 102 2.50 12.45 -8.65
N PHE A 103 1.73 12.38 -9.74
CA PHE A 103 1.56 13.52 -10.65
C PHE A 103 0.81 14.66 -9.97
N GLY A 104 -0.21 14.36 -9.18
CA GLY A 104 -0.99 15.35 -8.45
C GLY A 104 -0.15 16.14 -7.43
N LEU A 105 0.75 15.49 -6.70
CA LEU A 105 1.68 16.14 -5.76
C LEU A 105 2.68 17.05 -6.49
N LEU A 106 3.28 16.58 -7.58
CA LEU A 106 4.17 17.40 -8.40
C LEU A 106 3.45 18.60 -9.01
N ASP A 107 2.21 18.43 -9.50
CA ASP A 107 1.39 19.52 -10.04
C ASP A 107 1.01 20.53 -8.94
N HIS A 108 0.63 20.06 -7.76
CA HIS A 108 0.33 20.93 -6.62
C HIS A 108 1.56 21.77 -6.23
N ALA A 109 2.73 21.11 -6.08
CA ALA A 109 3.97 21.77 -5.76
C ALA A 109 4.35 22.84 -6.84
N ARG A 110 4.22 22.48 -8.12
CA ARG A 110 4.52 23.39 -9.23
C ARG A 110 3.54 24.56 -9.32
N LEU A 111 2.23 24.30 -9.24
CA LEU A 111 1.20 25.32 -9.45
C LEU A 111 1.06 26.26 -8.27
N LYS A 112 1.17 25.75 -7.05
CA LYS A 112 0.97 26.56 -5.84
C LYS A 112 2.25 27.23 -5.36
N TYR A 113 3.38 26.56 -5.46
CA TYR A 113 4.66 27.02 -4.92
C TYR A 113 5.70 27.40 -5.99
N GLY A 114 5.40 27.21 -7.28
CA GLY A 114 6.37 27.39 -8.36
C GLY A 114 7.53 26.38 -8.28
N ASP A 115 7.32 25.26 -7.59
CA ASP A 115 8.34 24.26 -7.34
C ASP A 115 8.65 23.43 -8.59
N ASN A 116 9.84 23.65 -9.14
CA ASN A 116 10.37 22.92 -10.29
C ASN A 116 11.61 22.10 -9.95
N LYS A 117 11.90 21.86 -8.64
CA LYS A 117 13.10 21.18 -8.18
C LYS A 117 12.83 19.90 -7.43
N SER A 118 11.71 19.82 -6.69
CA SER A 118 11.35 18.62 -5.93
C SER A 118 11.24 17.39 -6.83
N THR A 119 11.65 16.24 -6.30
CA THR A 119 11.72 14.98 -7.02
C THR A 119 10.63 14.02 -6.57
N MET A 120 10.28 13.04 -7.41
CA MET A 120 9.29 12.02 -7.14
C MET A 120 9.84 10.63 -7.48
N THR A 121 9.83 9.74 -6.52
CA THR A 121 9.99 8.30 -6.76
C THR A 121 8.61 7.66 -6.77
N VAL A 122 8.27 7.02 -7.88
CA VAL A 122 7.01 6.31 -8.11
C VAL A 122 7.29 4.83 -8.00
N ALA A 123 6.79 4.17 -6.95
CA ALA A 123 7.15 2.80 -6.65
C ALA A 123 5.92 1.88 -6.65
N ASP A 124 6.00 0.77 -7.35
CA ASP A 124 5.00 -0.29 -7.32
C ASP A 124 5.69 -1.66 -7.41
N ILE A 125 5.05 -2.68 -6.86
CA ILE A 125 5.52 -4.07 -6.98
C ILE A 125 5.13 -4.67 -8.34
N ASN A 126 4.14 -4.09 -9.02
CA ASN A 126 3.61 -4.59 -10.28
C ASN A 126 4.21 -3.82 -11.47
N PRO A 127 5.03 -4.48 -12.31
CA PRO A 127 5.65 -3.82 -13.47
C PRO A 127 4.66 -3.40 -14.55
N ASP A 128 3.47 -4.03 -14.63
CA ASP A 128 2.44 -3.63 -15.59
C ASP A 128 1.83 -2.29 -15.21
N MET A 129 1.59 -2.08 -13.91
CA MET A 129 1.11 -0.82 -13.38
C MET A 129 2.13 0.30 -13.59
N LEU A 130 3.42 0.03 -13.34
CA LEU A 130 4.49 1.01 -13.61
C LEU A 130 4.55 1.39 -15.08
N ARG A 131 4.44 0.41 -16.01
CA ARG A 131 4.43 0.70 -17.45
C ARG A 131 3.26 1.60 -17.87
N GLU A 132 2.08 1.42 -17.29
CA GLU A 132 0.95 2.32 -17.55
C GLU A 132 1.21 3.72 -16.95
N GLY A 133 1.79 3.81 -15.76
CA GLY A 133 2.23 5.07 -15.15
C GLY A 133 3.29 5.79 -16.00
N GLU A 134 4.28 5.08 -16.52
CA GLU A 134 5.31 5.63 -17.43
C GLU A 134 4.69 6.16 -18.73
N LYS A 135 3.80 5.40 -19.37
CA LYS A 135 3.06 5.86 -20.56
C LYS A 135 2.27 7.13 -20.26
N ARG A 136 1.58 7.18 -19.14
CA ARG A 136 0.82 8.36 -18.72
C ARG A 136 1.74 9.54 -18.44
N CYS A 137 2.90 9.33 -17.85
CA CYS A 137 3.91 10.36 -17.60
C CYS A 137 4.29 11.10 -18.88
N LEU A 138 4.38 10.42 -20.02
CA LEU A 138 4.70 11.03 -21.33
C LEU A 138 3.71 12.09 -21.77
N SER A 139 2.48 12.09 -21.26
CA SER A 139 1.45 13.10 -21.54
C SER A 139 1.37 14.22 -20.49
N THR A 140 2.29 14.23 -19.52
CA THR A 140 2.38 15.23 -18.45
C THR A 140 3.54 16.19 -18.67
N PRO A 141 3.60 17.31 -17.92
CA PRO A 141 4.78 18.21 -17.93
C PRO A 141 6.08 17.53 -17.44
N TYR A 142 6.00 16.31 -16.94
CA TYR A 142 7.13 15.55 -16.39
C TYR A 142 7.71 14.54 -17.37
N ALA A 143 7.24 14.52 -18.62
CA ALA A 143 7.77 13.65 -19.68
C ALA A 143 9.30 13.80 -19.80
N ASN A 144 10.02 12.68 -19.67
CA ASN A 144 11.49 12.65 -19.72
C ASN A 144 12.19 13.55 -18.67
N SER A 145 11.50 13.97 -17.63
CA SER A 145 12.10 14.79 -16.57
C SER A 145 12.95 13.95 -15.63
N PRO A 146 14.17 14.36 -15.26
CA PRO A 146 14.96 13.67 -14.25
C PRO A 146 14.36 13.77 -12.83
N ARG A 147 13.28 14.56 -12.68
CA ARG A 147 12.59 14.76 -11.41
C ARG A 147 11.66 13.61 -11.04
N ILE A 148 11.33 12.72 -11.97
CA ILE A 148 10.46 11.56 -11.71
C ILE A 148 11.20 10.27 -12.06
N GLN A 149 11.15 9.32 -11.16
CA GLN A 149 11.74 7.99 -11.31
C GLN A 149 10.69 6.93 -11.01
N PHE A 150 10.56 5.95 -11.90
CA PHE A 150 9.74 4.76 -11.70
C PHE A 150 10.61 3.60 -11.20
N LEU A 151 10.15 2.88 -10.18
CA LEU A 151 10.96 1.87 -9.51
C LEU A 151 10.09 0.66 -9.10
N GLU A 152 10.42 -0.52 -9.63
CA GLU A 152 9.79 -1.76 -9.16
C GLU A 152 10.33 -2.11 -7.78
N GLN A 153 9.46 -2.01 -6.75
CA GLN A 153 9.82 -2.26 -5.35
C GLN A 153 8.63 -2.82 -4.57
N ASN A 154 8.94 -3.75 -3.68
CA ASN A 154 7.98 -4.20 -2.68
C ASN A 154 7.89 -3.16 -1.54
N GLY A 155 6.69 -2.60 -1.32
CA GLY A 155 6.43 -1.58 -0.29
C GLY A 155 6.70 -2.03 1.15
N GLU A 156 6.76 -3.34 1.39
CA GLU A 156 7.09 -3.90 2.70
C GLU A 156 8.61 -3.91 3.00
N LYS A 157 9.46 -3.73 1.97
CA LYS A 157 10.93 -3.81 2.07
C LYS A 157 11.63 -2.53 1.63
N MET A 158 11.34 -2.05 0.40
CA MET A 158 11.95 -0.85 -0.18
C MET A 158 13.47 -0.86 -0.10
N ASP A 159 14.11 -1.99 -0.48
CA ASP A 159 15.55 -2.19 -0.31
C ASP A 159 16.42 -1.18 -1.09
N ALA A 160 15.89 -0.65 -2.22
CA ALA A 160 16.58 0.35 -3.01
C ALA A 160 16.44 1.79 -2.50
N ILE A 161 15.57 2.03 -1.50
CA ILE A 161 15.36 3.36 -0.94
C ILE A 161 16.16 3.50 0.36
N PRO A 162 17.13 4.44 0.43
CA PRO A 162 17.91 4.65 1.64
C PRO A 162 17.07 5.09 2.84
N ASP A 163 17.59 4.83 4.04
CA ASP A 163 17.01 5.34 5.27
C ASP A 163 17.06 6.88 5.29
N ASN A 164 16.07 7.51 5.88
CA ASN A 164 16.01 8.96 6.07
C ASN A 164 16.25 9.77 4.79
N SER A 165 15.69 9.32 3.67
CA SER A 165 15.93 9.92 2.35
C SER A 165 14.72 10.63 1.77
N LYS A 166 13.51 10.43 2.31
CA LYS A 166 12.28 10.97 1.76
C LYS A 166 11.63 11.96 2.72
N ASP A 167 11.07 13.03 2.16
CA ASP A 167 10.36 14.05 2.93
C ASP A 167 8.87 13.71 3.08
N VAL A 168 8.28 13.12 2.04
CA VAL A 168 6.86 12.73 2.01
C VAL A 168 6.73 11.32 1.44
N TYR A 169 6.01 10.47 2.14
CA TYR A 169 5.63 9.13 1.72
C TYR A 169 4.11 9.07 1.57
N THR A 170 3.62 8.74 0.39
CA THR A 170 2.21 8.53 0.12
C THR A 170 1.91 7.10 -0.27
N ILE A 171 0.75 6.60 0.12
CA ILE A 171 0.18 5.35 -0.36
C ILE A 171 -1.34 5.51 -0.45
N ALA A 172 -1.92 5.27 -1.64
CA ALA A 172 -3.35 5.41 -1.86
C ALA A 172 -3.94 4.12 -2.44
N PHE A 173 -4.91 3.52 -1.71
CA PHE A 173 -5.63 2.31 -2.09
C PHE A 173 -4.75 1.07 -2.34
N GLY A 174 -3.56 1.04 -1.72
CA GLY A 174 -2.57 -0.01 -1.93
C GLY A 174 -2.25 -0.84 -0.70
N ILE A 175 -2.19 -0.22 0.50
CA ILE A 175 -1.63 -0.85 1.70
C ILE A 175 -2.43 -2.06 2.20
N ARG A 176 -3.75 -2.12 1.93
CA ARG A 176 -4.59 -3.28 2.28
C ARG A 176 -4.15 -4.58 1.61
N ASN A 177 -3.43 -4.46 0.48
CA ASN A 177 -2.94 -5.59 -0.30
C ASN A 177 -1.59 -6.12 0.21
N PHE A 178 -0.92 -5.43 1.12
CA PHE A 178 0.34 -5.89 1.71
C PHE A 178 0.14 -7.22 2.43
N THR A 179 1.15 -8.07 2.37
CA THR A 179 1.18 -9.33 3.12
C THR A 179 1.34 -9.06 4.61
N ASN A 180 2.17 -8.07 4.93
CA ASN A 180 2.41 -7.59 6.28
C ASN A 180 2.32 -6.05 6.32
N ILE A 181 1.16 -5.53 6.70
CA ILE A 181 0.91 -4.08 6.79
C ILE A 181 1.89 -3.40 7.74
N GLN A 182 2.18 -4.02 8.90
CA GLN A 182 3.10 -3.44 9.87
C GLN A 182 4.53 -3.34 9.33
N ALA A 183 4.99 -4.32 8.54
CA ALA A 183 6.29 -4.24 7.87
C ALA A 183 6.34 -3.06 6.88
N GLY A 184 5.25 -2.83 6.13
CA GLY A 184 5.15 -1.66 5.25
C GLY A 184 5.19 -0.34 6.00
N LEU A 185 4.50 -0.23 7.14
CA LEU A 185 4.54 0.96 7.99
C LEU A 185 5.93 1.21 8.60
N ASN A 186 6.58 0.14 9.07
CA ASN A 186 7.97 0.22 9.59
C ASN A 186 8.94 0.67 8.48
N THR A 187 8.75 0.19 7.26
CA THR A 187 9.54 0.59 6.09
C THR A 187 9.29 2.06 5.73
N ALA A 188 8.02 2.51 5.76
CA ALA A 188 7.69 3.92 5.56
C ALA A 188 8.40 4.82 6.60
N TYR A 189 8.38 4.41 7.87
CA TYR A 189 9.11 5.11 8.93
C TYR A 189 10.62 5.14 8.67
N ARG A 190 11.20 4.03 8.24
CA ARG A 190 12.63 3.92 7.94
C ARG A 190 13.08 4.91 6.87
N VAL A 191 12.37 4.95 5.74
CA VAL A 191 12.78 5.75 4.58
C VAL A 191 12.50 7.24 4.73
N LEU A 192 11.57 7.64 5.60
CA LEU A 192 11.30 9.04 5.86
C LEU A 192 12.40 9.70 6.69
N LYS A 193 12.71 10.96 6.36
CA LYS A 193 13.57 11.85 7.16
C LYS A 193 12.87 12.20 8.49
N PRO A 194 13.63 12.56 9.56
CA PRO A 194 13.02 13.27 10.70
C PRO A 194 12.26 14.53 10.20
N GLY A 195 11.05 14.73 10.69
CA GLY A 195 10.11 15.74 10.17
C GLY A 195 9.31 15.29 8.93
N GLY A 196 9.64 14.15 8.35
CA GLY A 196 8.96 13.62 7.17
C GLY A 196 7.53 13.14 7.44
N ILE A 197 6.68 13.22 6.43
CA ILE A 197 5.25 12.96 6.51
C ILE A 197 4.90 11.64 5.82
N PHE A 198 4.25 10.75 6.56
CA PHE A 198 3.53 9.59 6.05
C PHE A 198 2.07 9.96 5.82
N ALA A 199 1.51 9.63 4.67
CA ALA A 199 0.10 9.81 4.37
C ALA A 199 -0.49 8.59 3.63
N CYS A 200 -1.58 8.08 4.18
CA CYS A 200 -2.31 6.95 3.61
C CYS A 200 -3.75 7.35 3.33
N LEU A 201 -4.20 7.12 2.11
CA LEU A 201 -5.61 7.14 1.72
C LEU A 201 -6.05 5.72 1.42
N GLU A 202 -6.99 5.17 2.18
CA GLU A 202 -7.43 3.79 1.99
C GLU A 202 -8.94 3.66 2.25
N PHE A 203 -9.55 2.64 1.63
CA PHE A 203 -10.90 2.23 2.00
C PHE A 203 -10.94 1.82 3.47
N SER A 204 -12.07 2.08 4.12
CA SER A 204 -12.21 1.85 5.53
C SER A 204 -13.61 1.38 5.89
N GLN A 205 -13.98 1.44 7.16
CA GLN A 205 -15.25 0.92 7.63
C GLN A 205 -16.24 2.06 7.89
N VAL A 206 -17.45 1.92 7.32
CA VAL A 206 -18.55 2.84 7.59
C VAL A 206 -19.02 2.63 9.02
N ASN A 207 -19.03 3.71 9.82
CA ASN A 207 -19.33 3.61 11.24
C ASN A 207 -20.83 3.63 11.56
N ASP A 208 -21.66 4.15 10.65
CA ASP A 208 -23.11 4.14 10.81
C ASP A 208 -23.71 2.81 10.34
N PRO A 209 -24.43 2.05 11.18
CA PRO A 209 -24.92 0.72 10.83
C PRO A 209 -25.92 0.72 9.65
N ALA A 210 -26.73 1.75 9.48
CA ALA A 210 -27.69 1.83 8.38
C ALA A 210 -26.99 2.12 7.06
N LEU A 211 -26.02 3.04 7.07
CA LEU A 211 -25.19 3.32 5.91
C LEU A 211 -24.27 2.14 5.56
N ASP A 212 -23.72 1.45 6.56
CA ASP A 212 -22.90 0.26 6.33
C ASP A 212 -23.72 -0.86 5.67
N TYR A 213 -24.96 -1.08 6.10
CA TYR A 213 -25.84 -2.06 5.46
C TYR A 213 -26.08 -1.74 3.97
N LEU A 214 -26.36 -0.48 3.64
CA LEU A 214 -26.55 -0.04 2.25
C LEU A 214 -25.25 -0.16 1.44
N TYR A 215 -24.12 0.23 2.02
CA TYR A 215 -22.82 0.12 1.38
C TYR A 215 -22.42 -1.34 1.15
N GLN A 216 -22.74 -2.24 2.08
CA GLN A 216 -22.50 -3.67 1.91
C GLN A 216 -23.37 -4.25 0.80
N ALA A 217 -24.66 -3.93 0.77
CA ALA A 217 -25.56 -4.38 -0.30
C ALA A 217 -25.05 -3.93 -1.68
N TYR A 218 -24.62 -2.68 -1.80
CA TYR A 218 -23.98 -2.15 -3.01
C TYR A 218 -22.70 -2.92 -3.35
N SER A 219 -21.77 -3.05 -2.38
CA SER A 219 -20.44 -3.61 -2.60
C SER A 219 -20.45 -5.08 -2.98
N PHE A 220 -21.27 -5.90 -2.31
CA PHE A 220 -21.30 -7.35 -2.57
C PHE A 220 -22.22 -7.77 -3.69
N SER A 221 -23.26 -7.00 -3.98
CA SER A 221 -24.23 -7.37 -5.00
C SER A 221 -23.94 -6.70 -6.34
N LEU A 222 -23.65 -5.41 -6.33
CA LEU A 222 -23.56 -4.62 -7.56
C LEU A 222 -22.15 -4.57 -8.13
N LEU A 223 -21.12 -4.39 -7.30
CA LEU A 223 -19.74 -4.24 -7.80
C LEU A 223 -19.21 -5.49 -8.53
N PRO A 224 -19.37 -6.74 -8.04
CA PRO A 224 -18.90 -7.91 -8.79
C PRO A 224 -19.68 -8.12 -10.10
N LEU A 225 -20.96 -7.75 -10.12
CA LEU A 225 -21.77 -7.81 -11.35
C LEU A 225 -21.31 -6.78 -12.38
N MET A 226 -21.02 -5.55 -11.94
CA MET A 226 -20.45 -4.50 -12.80
C MET A 226 -19.07 -4.89 -13.31
N GLY A 227 -18.22 -5.51 -12.46
CA GLY A 227 -16.93 -6.05 -12.86
C GLY A 227 -17.04 -7.08 -13.98
N GLN A 228 -17.99 -7.99 -13.87
CA GLN A 228 -18.29 -8.98 -14.92
C GLN A 228 -18.76 -8.32 -16.24
N LEU A 229 -19.61 -7.30 -16.15
CA LEU A 229 -20.21 -6.69 -17.35
C LEU A 229 -19.24 -5.72 -18.05
N ILE A 230 -18.43 -4.99 -17.30
CA ILE A 230 -17.58 -3.90 -17.83
C ILE A 230 -16.16 -4.39 -18.15
N ALA A 231 -15.59 -5.20 -17.26
CA ALA A 231 -14.20 -5.65 -17.37
C ALA A 231 -14.06 -7.15 -17.67
N ASN A 232 -15.16 -7.89 -17.69
CA ASN A 232 -15.19 -9.37 -17.77
C ASN A 232 -14.29 -10.04 -16.70
N ASP A 233 -14.18 -9.40 -15.53
CA ASP A 233 -13.32 -9.82 -14.42
C ASP A 233 -14.05 -9.70 -13.08
N ARG A 234 -14.89 -10.69 -12.79
CA ARG A 234 -15.65 -10.75 -11.55
C ARG A 234 -14.76 -10.99 -10.33
N ASP A 235 -13.72 -11.79 -10.50
CA ASP A 235 -12.89 -12.26 -9.39
C ASP A 235 -12.05 -11.14 -8.80
N SER A 236 -11.50 -10.25 -9.62
CA SER A 236 -10.76 -9.07 -9.17
C SER A 236 -11.64 -8.10 -8.37
N TYR A 237 -12.90 -7.91 -8.78
CA TYR A 237 -13.84 -7.06 -8.04
C TYR A 237 -14.32 -7.73 -6.73
N GLN A 238 -14.49 -9.05 -6.73
CA GLN A 238 -14.79 -9.80 -5.52
C GLN A 238 -13.62 -9.67 -4.51
N TYR A 239 -12.39 -9.89 -4.95
CA TYR A 239 -11.20 -9.70 -4.14
C TYR A 239 -11.13 -8.29 -3.54
N LEU A 240 -11.44 -7.26 -4.33
CA LEU A 240 -11.46 -5.89 -3.85
C LEU A 240 -12.38 -5.72 -2.64
N VAL A 241 -13.65 -6.13 -2.77
CA VAL A 241 -14.65 -5.99 -1.70
C VAL A 241 -14.21 -6.75 -0.45
N GLU A 242 -13.70 -7.96 -0.62
CA GLU A 242 -13.24 -8.80 0.48
C GLU A 242 -11.99 -8.22 1.15
N SER A 243 -11.04 -7.67 0.38
CA SER A 243 -9.83 -7.05 0.93
C SER A 243 -10.13 -5.80 1.75
N ILE A 244 -11.11 -4.98 1.32
CA ILE A 244 -11.60 -3.83 2.10
C ILE A 244 -12.15 -4.29 3.46
N ARG A 245 -12.95 -5.36 3.49
CA ARG A 245 -13.55 -5.88 4.73
C ARG A 245 -12.54 -6.49 5.70
N LYS A 246 -11.43 -6.99 5.18
CA LYS A 246 -10.32 -7.54 5.99
C LYS A 246 -9.36 -6.49 6.49
N PHE A 247 -9.38 -5.29 5.90
CA PHE A 247 -8.51 -4.19 6.33
C PHE A 247 -8.91 -3.69 7.73
N PRO A 248 -7.94 -3.31 8.58
CA PRO A 248 -8.22 -2.74 9.89
C PRO A 248 -9.13 -1.50 9.82
N ASN A 249 -9.97 -1.31 10.83
CA ASN A 249 -10.73 -0.07 10.96
C ASN A 249 -9.80 1.12 11.21
N GLN A 250 -10.35 2.34 11.11
CA GLN A 250 -9.60 3.58 11.19
C GLN A 250 -8.75 3.70 12.46
N GLU A 251 -9.32 3.36 13.61
CA GLU A 251 -8.63 3.48 14.91
C GLU A 251 -7.51 2.44 15.04
N THR A 252 -7.79 1.19 14.67
CA THR A 252 -6.78 0.12 14.67
C THR A 252 -5.63 0.48 13.73
N PHE A 253 -5.91 0.97 12.52
CA PHE A 253 -4.87 1.35 11.58
C PHE A 253 -4.06 2.57 12.06
N ALA A 254 -4.71 3.56 12.70
CA ALA A 254 -4.01 4.69 13.34
C ALA A 254 -3.06 4.21 14.47
N ASN A 255 -3.46 3.18 15.23
CA ASN A 255 -2.59 2.57 16.25
C ASN A 255 -1.40 1.84 15.62
N MET A 256 -1.60 1.10 14.53
CA MET A 256 -0.50 0.47 13.79
C MET A 256 0.52 1.51 13.28
N ILE A 257 0.06 2.69 12.85
CA ILE A 257 0.94 3.79 12.44
C ILE A 257 1.75 4.30 13.66
N ARG A 258 1.13 4.43 14.85
CA ARG A 258 1.84 4.79 16.10
C ARG A 258 2.86 3.73 16.50
N GLU A 259 2.52 2.45 16.39
CA GLU A 259 3.41 1.31 16.69
C GLU A 259 4.63 1.29 15.77
N ALA A 260 4.54 1.78 14.54
CA ALA A 260 5.67 1.97 13.62
C ALA A 260 6.61 3.12 14.02
N GLY A 261 6.23 3.93 15.03
CA GLY A 261 7.04 5.03 15.56
C GLY A 261 6.58 6.42 15.14
N PHE A 262 5.54 6.56 14.35
CA PHE A 262 5.04 7.86 13.93
C PHE A 262 4.32 8.61 15.06
N TYR A 263 4.54 9.89 15.13
CA TYR A 263 3.63 10.79 15.84
C TYR A 263 2.36 10.97 15.01
N VAL A 264 1.22 10.62 15.59
CA VAL A 264 -0.10 10.68 14.94
C VAL A 264 -0.97 11.66 15.71
N PRO A 265 -1.27 12.84 15.16
CA PRO A 265 -2.02 13.87 15.87
C PRO A 265 -3.51 13.50 16.03
N GLY A 266 -4.07 13.87 17.17
CA GLY A 266 -5.48 13.69 17.47
C GLY A 266 -5.92 12.24 17.42
N LYS A 267 -7.06 11.95 16.80
CA LYS A 267 -7.54 10.57 16.59
C LYS A 267 -6.78 9.81 15.49
N GLY A 268 -6.01 10.51 14.66
CA GLY A 268 -5.13 9.92 13.66
C GLY A 268 -5.74 9.66 12.30
N TYR A 269 -7.00 9.99 12.09
CA TYR A 269 -7.66 9.79 10.81
C TYR A 269 -8.74 10.83 10.53
N GLU A 270 -9.04 11.00 9.25
CA GLU A 270 -10.16 11.76 8.73
C GLU A 270 -11.03 10.86 7.86
N ASN A 271 -12.30 10.72 8.21
CA ASN A 271 -13.26 9.97 7.43
C ASN A 271 -13.70 10.75 6.20
N LEU A 272 -13.73 10.07 5.06
CA LEU A 272 -14.28 10.57 3.80
C LEU A 272 -15.54 9.77 3.48
N THR A 273 -16.56 10.47 2.98
CA THR A 273 -17.84 9.85 2.59
C THR A 273 -18.34 8.86 3.67
N PHE A 274 -18.57 9.38 4.89
CA PHE A 274 -19.07 8.63 6.04
C PHE A 274 -18.21 7.43 6.49
N GLY A 275 -16.92 7.42 6.13
CA GLY A 275 -16.00 6.36 6.49
C GLY A 275 -15.78 5.30 5.41
N VAL A 276 -16.36 5.45 4.21
CA VAL A 276 -16.07 4.57 3.06
C VAL A 276 -14.59 4.58 2.73
N ALA A 277 -13.94 5.74 2.85
CA ALA A 277 -12.49 5.89 2.83
C ALA A 277 -12.03 6.74 4.02
N ALA A 278 -10.75 6.66 4.35
CA ALA A 278 -10.14 7.49 5.38
C ALA A 278 -8.72 7.91 4.97
N ILE A 279 -8.35 9.12 5.41
CA ILE A 279 -6.97 9.62 5.34
C ILE A 279 -6.34 9.45 6.72
N HIS A 280 -5.15 8.85 6.76
CA HIS A 280 -4.31 8.76 7.94
C HIS A 280 -3.00 9.52 7.68
N ILE A 281 -2.56 10.30 8.67
CA ILE A 281 -1.29 11.05 8.57
C ILE A 281 -0.47 10.77 9.83
N GLY A 282 0.82 10.50 9.63
CA GLY A 282 1.82 10.36 10.66
C GLY A 282 3.06 11.20 10.34
N VAL A 283 3.75 11.68 11.35
CA VAL A 283 5.00 12.45 11.22
C VAL A 283 6.11 11.70 11.94
N LYS A 284 7.25 11.54 11.29
CA LYS A 284 8.45 11.02 11.92
C LYS A 284 9.11 12.15 12.70
N LEU A 285 9.20 12.01 14.02
CA LEU A 285 9.87 12.99 14.90
C LEU A 285 11.36 12.77 14.98
#